data_2b2212894d8d418bfa67b4f70c0b3b68
#
_entry.id   2b2212894d8d418bfa67b4f70c0b3b68
#
_cell.length_a   1.000
_cell.length_b   1.000
_cell.length_c   1.000
_cell.angle_alpha   90.00
_cell.angle_beta   90.00
_cell.angle_gamma   90.00
#
_symmetry.space_group_name_H-M   'P 1'
#
loop_
_entity.id
_entity.type
_entity.pdbx_description
1 polymer ?
#
loop_
_entity_poly.entity_id
_entity_poly.type
_entity_poly.pdbx_seq_one_letter_code
_entity_poly.pdbx_strand_id
1 'polypeptide(L)'
;MKRNAIRWAGLAAILFCGAAQAEDWAKPLADGFDGSDFSPAGGLYYRENFEQSAGKVEFQKEVKLSGEGALKLSVKALCPTDKDGCSERAEIWEKTALRVPYGEGVWYGFAVKFGDPIPTDDHRYLIAQWKREIDPGAEGDFSPFLALRLRNGKLFATVETNYVAPEGGEARQVAEKSCEPGEVPVWFRPETNQMRALVATDSAWTDEDNDLYHGCTKAIHVIDRGNNLPLPSSGWIDFAIFTKPGPDGTGHIEIFANNKPVVTIEGHIGHADHGLGTNQYFKFGPYRAGHSGDWTLYYDNFRRSPNCADVMSEGSCPLP
;
A
#
# COMPACT_ATOMS: atom_id res chain seq x y z
N MET A 1 -38.42 62.38 37.97
CA MET A 1 -38.70 61.52 36.77
C MET A 1 -37.46 61.47 35.90
N LYS A 2 -36.66 60.39 35.98
CA LYS A 2 -35.45 60.23 35.15
C LYS A 2 -35.72 59.02 34.18
N ARG A 3 -35.73 59.28 32.91
CA ARG A 3 -35.90 58.27 31.84
C ARG A 3 -34.58 57.63 31.55
N ASN A 4 -34.43 56.31 31.79
CA ASN A 4 -33.31 55.52 31.34
C ASN A 4 -33.50 55.13 29.88
N ALA A 5 -32.55 55.48 29.02
CA ALA A 5 -32.45 55.03 27.65
C ALA A 5 -31.64 53.73 27.57
N ILE A 6 -32.27 52.64 27.17
CA ILE A 6 -31.62 51.34 26.92
C ILE A 6 -31.01 51.42 25.49
N ARG A 7 -29.70 51.32 25.42
CA ARG A 7 -28.97 51.19 24.16
C ARG A 7 -28.86 49.70 23.80
N TRP A 8 -29.46 49.33 22.70
CA TRP A 8 -29.26 48.02 22.08
C TRP A 8 -27.96 48.03 21.31
N ALA A 9 -26.98 47.18 21.74
CA ALA A 9 -25.79 46.90 20.97
C ALA A 9 -26.09 45.71 20.05
N GLY A 10 -26.16 45.98 18.75
CA GLY A 10 -26.30 44.93 17.76
C GLY A 10 -25.00 44.12 17.64
N LEU A 11 -25.06 42.83 17.94
CA LEU A 11 -23.98 41.87 17.66
C LEU A 11 -24.04 41.53 16.16
N ALA A 12 -23.09 42.03 15.39
CA ALA A 12 -22.89 41.57 14.01
C ALA A 12 -22.18 40.22 14.06
N ALA A 13 -22.90 39.16 13.75
CA ALA A 13 -22.30 37.85 13.53
C ALA A 13 -21.57 37.87 12.18
N ILE A 14 -20.25 37.89 12.21
CA ILE A 14 -19.39 37.69 11.04
C ILE A 14 -19.40 36.18 10.72
N LEU A 15 -20.20 35.80 9.73
CA LEU A 15 -20.13 34.47 9.10
C LEU A 15 -18.78 34.39 8.36
N PHE A 16 -17.79 33.74 8.95
CA PHE A 16 -16.65 33.24 8.23
C PHE A 16 -17.13 32.13 7.29
N CYS A 17 -17.37 32.47 6.04
CA CYS A 17 -17.42 31.51 4.97
C CYS A 17 -15.99 30.97 4.78
N GLY A 18 -15.65 29.90 5.47
CA GLY A 18 -14.41 29.16 5.19
C GLY A 18 -14.54 28.65 3.75
N ALA A 19 -13.79 29.27 2.82
CA ALA A 19 -13.54 28.63 1.54
C ALA A 19 -12.93 27.28 1.86
N ALA A 20 -13.62 26.18 1.53
CA ALA A 20 -13.03 24.86 1.55
C ALA A 20 -11.78 24.94 0.69
N GLN A 21 -10.60 24.85 1.30
CA GLN A 21 -9.37 24.67 0.56
C GLN A 21 -9.55 23.36 -0.20
N ALA A 22 -9.45 23.45 -1.52
CA ALA A 22 -9.43 22.24 -2.35
C ALA A 22 -8.35 21.33 -1.75
N GLU A 23 -8.74 20.13 -1.37
CA GLU A 23 -7.89 19.21 -0.61
C GLU A 23 -6.62 18.94 -1.44
N ASP A 24 -5.46 19.23 -0.89
CA ASP A 24 -4.17 19.12 -1.58
C ASP A 24 -3.88 17.68 -2.03
N TRP A 25 -4.55 16.69 -1.44
CA TRP A 25 -4.43 15.29 -1.83
C TRP A 25 -4.92 15.00 -3.26
N ALA A 26 -5.88 15.77 -3.78
CA ALA A 26 -6.43 15.57 -5.12
C ALA A 26 -5.51 16.04 -6.25
N LYS A 27 -4.41 16.73 -5.93
CA LYS A 27 -3.44 17.16 -6.93
C LYS A 27 -2.62 15.98 -7.44
N PRO A 28 -2.40 15.86 -8.76
CA PRO A 28 -1.47 14.89 -9.30
C PRO A 28 -0.06 15.11 -8.73
N LEU A 29 0.57 14.01 -8.33
CA LEU A 29 1.96 13.97 -7.88
C LEU A 29 2.79 13.15 -8.86
N ALA A 30 4.04 13.57 -9.10
CA ALA A 30 4.98 12.81 -9.93
C ALA A 30 6.43 13.05 -9.52
N ASP A 31 7.23 11.99 -9.56
CA ASP A 31 8.68 12.03 -9.38
C ASP A 31 9.34 10.97 -10.25
N GLY A 32 10.17 11.38 -11.20
CA GLY A 32 10.99 10.51 -12.05
C GLY A 32 12.34 10.18 -11.43
N PHE A 33 12.65 10.72 -10.24
CA PHE A 33 13.93 10.54 -9.55
C PHE A 33 15.17 10.95 -10.38
N ASP A 34 14.98 11.90 -11.29
CA ASP A 34 16.03 12.36 -12.22
C ASP A 34 17.08 13.25 -11.55
N GLY A 35 16.76 13.83 -10.41
CA GLY A 35 17.63 14.73 -9.66
C GLY A 35 18.56 14.04 -8.68
N SER A 36 19.06 14.80 -7.74
CA SER A 36 19.84 14.33 -6.58
C SER A 36 19.03 14.30 -5.28
N ASP A 37 17.73 14.63 -5.35
CA ASP A 37 16.79 14.68 -4.23
C ASP A 37 15.37 14.47 -4.78
N PHE A 38 14.41 14.22 -3.87
CA PHE A 38 12.99 14.08 -4.23
C PHE A 38 12.45 15.39 -4.83
N SER A 39 11.72 15.24 -5.92
CA SER A 39 10.99 16.35 -6.51
C SER A 39 9.95 16.90 -5.51
N PRO A 40 9.85 18.22 -5.32
CA PRO A 40 8.75 18.80 -4.56
C PRO A 40 7.36 18.38 -5.06
N ALA A 41 7.23 18.18 -6.39
CA ALA A 41 6.00 17.74 -7.03
C ALA A 41 5.64 16.27 -6.73
N GLY A 42 6.61 15.44 -6.32
CA GLY A 42 6.38 14.05 -5.94
C GLY A 42 5.79 13.89 -4.54
N GLY A 43 5.97 14.89 -3.68
CA GLY A 43 5.43 14.85 -2.33
C GLY A 43 5.99 13.71 -1.45
N LEU A 44 7.19 13.23 -1.77
CA LEU A 44 7.84 12.10 -1.13
C LEU A 44 8.95 12.53 -0.18
N TYR A 45 9.31 11.66 0.76
CA TYR A 45 10.47 11.82 1.64
C TYR A 45 10.97 10.48 2.18
N TYR A 46 12.24 10.42 2.55
CA TYR A 46 12.81 9.32 3.31
C TYR A 46 12.70 9.62 4.80
N ARG A 47 12.08 8.70 5.55
CA ARG A 47 11.97 8.81 7.01
C ARG A 47 13.05 7.99 7.68
N GLU A 48 14.02 8.66 8.30
CA GLU A 48 15.04 7.98 9.10
C GLU A 48 14.50 7.61 10.48
N ASN A 49 14.71 6.37 10.87
CA ASN A 49 14.47 5.85 12.23
C ASN A 49 15.40 4.66 12.51
N PHE A 50 15.27 4.02 13.67
CA PHE A 50 16.14 2.89 14.03
C PHE A 50 16.11 1.78 12.97
N GLU A 51 14.95 1.35 12.53
CA GLU A 51 14.80 0.28 11.52
C GLU A 51 15.35 0.71 10.15
N GLN A 52 15.24 1.98 9.82
CA GLN A 52 15.71 2.56 8.56
C GLN A 52 17.21 2.89 8.60
N SER A 53 17.89 2.76 9.74
CA SER A 53 19.34 2.85 9.82
C SER A 53 20.06 1.71 9.07
N ALA A 54 19.36 0.61 8.77
CA ALA A 54 19.82 -0.40 7.83
C ALA A 54 19.75 0.04 6.37
N GLY A 55 18.91 1.05 6.10
CA GLY A 55 18.55 1.48 4.76
C GLY A 55 19.55 2.46 4.14
N LYS A 56 19.66 2.39 2.82
CA LYS A 56 20.37 3.36 1.99
C LYS A 56 19.48 3.83 0.85
N VAL A 57 19.47 5.15 0.64
CA VAL A 57 18.75 5.83 -0.45
C VAL A 57 19.78 6.46 -1.37
N GLU A 58 19.70 6.17 -2.66
CA GLU A 58 20.63 6.68 -3.67
C GLU A 58 19.85 7.12 -4.91
N PHE A 59 20.00 8.39 -5.31
CA PHE A 59 19.62 8.86 -6.63
C PHE A 59 20.76 8.52 -7.59
N GLN A 60 20.51 7.69 -8.60
CA GLN A 60 21.55 7.16 -9.47
C GLN A 60 21.10 7.16 -10.94
N LYS A 61 22.05 7.05 -11.88
CA LYS A 61 21.81 7.22 -13.32
C LYS A 61 22.08 5.98 -14.16
N GLU A 62 22.54 4.90 -13.54
CA GLU A 62 22.99 3.69 -14.24
C GLU A 62 21.85 2.75 -14.57
N VAL A 63 20.95 2.51 -13.61
CA VAL A 63 19.82 1.58 -13.71
C VAL A 63 18.53 2.38 -13.67
N LYS A 64 17.97 2.72 -14.80
CA LYS A 64 16.76 3.53 -14.94
C LYS A 64 15.82 2.95 -16.00
N LEU A 65 14.54 3.24 -15.87
CA LEU A 65 13.53 2.91 -16.87
C LEU A 65 13.42 4.02 -17.90
N SER A 66 13.40 5.28 -17.44
CA SER A 66 13.25 6.46 -18.28
C SER A 66 14.02 7.65 -17.71
N GLY A 67 13.95 8.81 -18.36
CA GLY A 67 14.56 10.05 -17.86
C GLY A 67 16.07 9.99 -17.67
N GLU A 68 16.56 10.75 -16.65
CA GLU A 68 17.98 10.91 -16.38
C GLU A 68 18.47 10.06 -15.19
N GLY A 69 17.56 9.52 -14.35
CA GLY A 69 17.90 8.77 -13.15
C GLY A 69 16.82 7.84 -12.68
N ALA A 70 17.07 7.20 -11.56
CA ALA A 70 16.11 6.40 -10.80
C ALA A 70 16.55 6.31 -9.34
N LEU A 71 15.64 5.93 -8.47
CA LEU A 71 15.90 5.74 -7.06
C LEU A 71 16.37 4.32 -6.79
N LYS A 72 17.53 4.16 -6.14
CA LYS A 72 18.02 2.87 -5.64
C LYS A 72 17.85 2.83 -4.14
N LEU A 73 17.11 1.85 -3.66
CA LEU A 73 16.87 1.60 -2.25
C LEU A 73 17.46 0.25 -1.86
N SER A 74 18.26 0.21 -0.80
CA SER A 74 18.84 -1.04 -0.33
C SER A 74 18.80 -1.12 1.19
N VAL A 75 18.76 -2.34 1.70
CA VAL A 75 18.90 -2.65 3.12
C VAL A 75 20.05 -3.63 3.33
N LYS A 76 20.81 -3.41 4.39
CA LYS A 76 21.84 -4.31 4.89
C LYS A 76 21.38 -4.96 6.19
N ALA A 77 22.08 -6.01 6.62
CA ALA A 77 21.84 -6.65 7.90
C ALA A 77 22.01 -5.64 9.06
N LEU A 78 20.96 -5.46 9.85
CA LEU A 78 20.94 -4.67 11.08
C LEU A 78 20.49 -5.51 12.28
N CYS A 79 19.43 -6.28 12.07
CA CYS A 79 18.81 -7.09 13.09
C CYS A 79 19.46 -8.48 13.14
N PRO A 80 19.61 -9.10 14.33
CA PRO A 80 19.87 -10.54 14.38
C PRO A 80 18.78 -11.29 13.59
N THR A 81 19.18 -12.30 12.85
CA THR A 81 18.24 -13.19 12.17
C THR A 81 17.26 -13.75 13.19
N ASP A 82 15.98 -13.80 12.83
CA ASP A 82 14.89 -14.33 13.65
C ASP A 82 14.62 -13.60 14.98
N LYS A 83 15.13 -12.37 15.14
CA LYS A 83 14.76 -11.55 16.29
C LYS A 83 13.37 -10.95 16.08
N ASP A 84 12.42 -11.35 16.92
CA ASP A 84 11.09 -10.78 16.96
C ASP A 84 11.11 -9.26 17.15
N GLY A 85 10.25 -8.57 16.43
CA GLY A 85 10.07 -7.12 16.54
C GLY A 85 11.20 -6.27 15.93
N CYS A 86 12.24 -6.88 15.33
CA CYS A 86 13.27 -6.16 14.59
C CYS A 86 13.05 -6.26 13.09
N SER A 87 13.24 -5.16 12.38
CA SER A 87 13.12 -5.13 10.92
C SER A 87 14.09 -4.14 10.29
N GLU A 88 14.34 -4.32 9.00
CA GLU A 88 15.26 -3.55 8.18
C GLU A 88 14.47 -2.86 7.06
N ARG A 89 14.65 -1.56 6.91
CA ARG A 89 13.84 -0.76 5.99
C ARG A 89 14.66 0.28 5.25
N ALA A 90 14.32 0.49 3.98
CA ALA A 90 14.64 1.69 3.21
C ALA A 90 13.36 2.12 2.46
N GLU A 91 12.36 2.62 3.19
CA GLU A 91 11.06 2.96 2.62
C GLU A 91 10.91 4.47 2.44
N ILE A 92 10.41 4.85 1.29
CA ILE A 92 10.00 6.21 0.94
C ILE A 92 8.52 6.37 1.30
N TRP A 93 8.18 7.53 1.85
CA TRP A 93 6.86 7.82 2.38
C TRP A 93 6.25 9.03 1.69
N GLU A 94 4.92 9.06 1.58
CA GLU A 94 4.20 10.29 1.25
C GLU A 94 4.22 11.27 2.41
N LYS A 95 4.43 12.56 2.08
CA LYS A 95 4.34 13.66 3.06
C LYS A 95 2.95 13.69 3.69
N THR A 96 2.89 13.84 5.00
CA THR A 96 1.63 13.78 5.78
C THR A 96 0.56 14.73 5.25
N ALA A 97 0.94 15.95 4.83
CA ALA A 97 0.00 16.95 4.32
C ALA A 97 -0.65 16.56 2.96
N LEU A 98 -0.12 15.52 2.29
CA LEU A 98 -0.61 15.08 0.97
C LEU A 98 -1.28 13.71 1.03
N ARG A 99 -1.46 13.15 2.22
CA ARG A 99 -2.13 11.85 2.38
C ARG A 99 -3.58 11.92 1.97
N VAL A 100 -4.08 10.81 1.46
CA VAL A 100 -5.45 10.70 0.92
C VAL A 100 -6.42 10.38 2.05
N PRO A 101 -7.60 10.99 2.15
CA PRO A 101 -8.60 10.60 3.12
C PRO A 101 -8.93 9.11 3.00
N TYR A 102 -9.08 8.44 4.14
CA TYR A 102 -9.38 7.02 4.15
C TYR A 102 -10.79 6.75 3.63
N GLY A 103 -10.91 5.90 2.61
CA GLY A 103 -12.16 5.66 1.89
C GLY A 103 -12.27 6.40 0.56
N GLU A 104 -11.39 7.37 0.29
CA GLU A 104 -11.32 7.99 -1.03
C GLU A 104 -10.51 7.15 -2.01
N GLY A 105 -10.91 7.23 -3.28
CA GLY A 105 -10.28 6.49 -4.37
C GLY A 105 -9.10 7.23 -4.98
N VAL A 106 -7.95 6.55 -5.14
CA VAL A 106 -6.75 7.14 -5.73
C VAL A 106 -5.91 6.12 -6.47
N TRP A 107 -5.32 6.54 -7.58
CA TRP A 107 -4.38 5.77 -8.39
C TRP A 107 -2.95 6.07 -7.96
N TYR A 108 -2.15 5.00 -7.89
CA TYR A 108 -0.70 5.04 -7.72
C TYR A 108 -0.02 4.36 -8.89
N GLY A 109 0.99 5.00 -9.46
CA GLY A 109 1.86 4.42 -10.48
C GLY A 109 3.31 4.45 -10.02
N PHE A 110 4.05 3.39 -10.29
CA PHE A 110 5.50 3.33 -10.08
C PHE A 110 6.09 2.15 -10.83
N ALA A 111 7.29 2.31 -11.31
CA ALA A 111 8.06 1.20 -11.83
C ALA A 111 9.02 0.68 -10.77
N VAL A 112 9.16 -0.65 -10.69
CA VAL A 112 10.12 -1.31 -9.80
C VAL A 112 10.96 -2.33 -10.55
N LYS A 113 12.25 -2.41 -10.22
CA LYS A 113 13.17 -3.46 -10.68
C LYS A 113 13.87 -4.07 -9.47
N PHE A 114 13.91 -5.38 -9.43
CA PHE A 114 14.65 -6.12 -8.42
C PHE A 114 16.15 -6.09 -8.74
N GLY A 115 16.99 -5.77 -7.75
CA GLY A 115 18.43 -5.90 -7.85
C GLY A 115 18.87 -7.34 -7.58
N ASP A 116 19.98 -7.74 -8.18
CA ASP A 116 20.56 -9.06 -7.96
C ASP A 116 21.40 -9.12 -6.67
N PRO A 117 21.38 -10.25 -5.93
CA PRO A 117 20.50 -11.40 -6.15
C PRO A 117 19.06 -11.14 -5.67
N ILE A 118 18.07 -11.68 -6.40
CA ILE A 118 16.69 -11.69 -5.95
C ILE A 118 16.57 -12.72 -4.82
N PRO A 119 16.02 -12.35 -3.63
CA PRO A 119 15.83 -13.30 -2.53
C PRO A 119 14.91 -14.46 -2.93
N THR A 120 15.33 -15.69 -2.66
CA THR A 120 14.61 -16.93 -2.99
C THR A 120 14.25 -17.77 -1.78
N ASP A 121 14.46 -17.27 -0.59
CA ASP A 121 14.12 -17.92 0.67
C ASP A 121 12.71 -17.60 1.14
N ASP A 122 12.22 -18.41 2.08
CA ASP A 122 10.96 -18.20 2.76
C ASP A 122 11.12 -17.16 3.88
N HIS A 123 11.14 -15.89 3.49
CA HIS A 123 11.28 -14.79 4.42
C HIS A 123 10.30 -13.66 4.08
N ARG A 124 10.08 -12.74 5.03
CA ARG A 124 9.17 -11.62 4.84
C ARG A 124 9.86 -10.48 4.09
N TYR A 125 9.49 -10.27 2.84
CA TYR A 125 9.92 -9.15 2.01
C TYR A 125 8.72 -8.34 1.54
N LEU A 126 8.70 -7.03 1.81
CA LEU A 126 7.71 -6.09 1.30
C LEU A 126 8.39 -5.11 0.33
N ILE A 127 7.67 -4.81 -0.74
CA ILE A 127 8.14 -3.96 -1.84
C ILE A 127 7.41 -2.63 -1.81
N ALA A 128 6.09 -2.68 -1.60
CA ALA A 128 5.20 -1.54 -1.53
C ALA A 128 4.01 -1.86 -0.62
N GLN A 129 3.49 -0.85 0.07
CA GLN A 129 2.38 -1.04 0.99
C GLN A 129 1.53 0.21 1.13
N TRP A 130 0.21 -0.01 1.27
CA TRP A 130 -0.81 1.00 1.52
C TRP A 130 -1.38 0.79 2.92
N LYS A 131 -1.36 1.81 3.72
CA LYS A 131 -1.77 1.73 5.12
C LYS A 131 -2.76 2.83 5.47
N ARG A 132 -3.59 2.58 6.47
CA ARG A 132 -4.27 3.63 7.20
C ARG A 132 -3.30 4.27 8.21
N GLU A 133 -3.43 5.55 8.46
CA GLU A 133 -2.71 6.22 9.54
C GLU A 133 -3.03 5.58 10.89
N ILE A 134 -2.05 5.59 11.78
CA ILE A 134 -2.18 5.08 13.15
C ILE A 134 -2.01 6.27 14.08
N ASP A 135 -3.02 6.55 14.88
CA ASP A 135 -2.98 7.64 15.84
C ASP A 135 -1.99 7.33 16.99
N PRO A 136 -1.37 8.35 17.59
CA PRO A 136 -0.53 8.13 18.76
C PRO A 136 -1.31 7.44 19.89
N GLY A 137 -0.79 6.33 20.37
CA GLY A 137 -1.41 5.56 21.45
C GLY A 137 -2.46 4.53 20.99
N ALA A 138 -2.66 4.35 19.69
CA ALA A 138 -3.46 3.23 19.20
C ALA A 138 -2.80 1.90 19.58
N GLU A 139 -3.59 1.00 20.14
CA GLU A 139 -3.16 -0.34 20.50
C GLU A 139 -3.48 -1.32 19.38
N GLY A 140 -2.53 -2.20 19.06
CA GLY A 140 -2.68 -3.25 18.06
C GLY A 140 -1.57 -3.25 17.00
N ASP A 141 -1.52 -4.31 16.20
CA ASP A 141 -0.66 -4.44 15.02
C ASP A 141 -1.51 -4.21 13.77
N PHE A 142 -1.39 -3.05 13.19
CA PHE A 142 -2.12 -2.66 11.99
C PHE A 142 -1.27 -2.89 10.75
N SER A 143 -1.52 -3.99 10.10
CA SER A 143 -0.91 -4.34 8.83
C SER A 143 -1.37 -3.42 7.69
N PRO A 144 -0.64 -3.35 6.57
CA PRO A 144 -1.10 -2.66 5.38
C PRO A 144 -2.37 -3.30 4.82
N PHE A 145 -3.36 -2.50 4.42
CA PHE A 145 -4.58 -3.02 3.79
C PHE A 145 -4.33 -3.56 2.37
N LEU A 146 -3.24 -3.14 1.72
CA LEU A 146 -2.71 -3.71 0.49
C LEU A 146 -1.19 -3.73 0.57
N ALA A 147 -0.57 -4.82 0.14
CA ALA A 147 0.89 -4.91 0.02
C ALA A 147 1.32 -5.77 -1.16
N LEU A 148 2.38 -5.33 -1.84
CA LEU A 148 3.16 -6.14 -2.76
C LEU A 148 4.32 -6.77 -1.99
N ARG A 149 4.50 -8.07 -2.16
CA ARG A 149 5.41 -8.89 -1.37
C ARG A 149 6.22 -9.83 -2.25
N LEU A 150 7.38 -10.27 -1.70
CA LEU A 150 8.19 -11.34 -2.27
C LEU A 150 8.33 -12.46 -1.24
N ARG A 151 8.31 -13.71 -1.69
CA ARG A 151 8.57 -14.92 -0.92
C ARG A 151 9.05 -16.02 -1.87
N ASN A 152 10.08 -16.75 -1.53
CA ASN A 152 10.63 -17.81 -2.38
C ASN A 152 10.96 -17.33 -3.82
N GLY A 153 11.38 -16.07 -3.98
CA GLY A 153 11.62 -15.47 -5.29
C GLY A 153 10.37 -15.15 -6.11
N LYS A 154 9.17 -15.26 -5.52
CA LYS A 154 7.89 -15.09 -6.19
C LYS A 154 7.16 -13.85 -5.72
N LEU A 155 6.59 -13.09 -6.65
CA LEU A 155 5.86 -11.86 -6.39
C LEU A 155 4.38 -12.16 -6.13
N PHE A 156 3.82 -11.57 -5.07
CA PHE A 156 2.42 -11.70 -4.75
C PHE A 156 1.84 -10.44 -4.10
N ALA A 157 0.53 -10.31 -4.15
CA ALA A 157 -0.22 -9.22 -3.53
C ALA A 157 -1.18 -9.78 -2.47
N THR A 158 -1.28 -9.03 -1.37
CA THR A 158 -2.21 -9.36 -0.28
C THR A 158 -3.07 -8.17 0.10
N VAL A 159 -4.32 -8.44 0.42
CA VAL A 159 -5.25 -7.48 1.02
C VAL A 159 -5.54 -7.90 2.46
N GLU A 160 -5.61 -6.94 3.37
CA GLU A 160 -5.94 -7.22 4.76
C GLU A 160 -7.17 -6.45 5.21
N THR A 161 -7.91 -7.09 6.11
CA THR A 161 -9.02 -6.50 6.85
C THR A 161 -8.99 -6.99 8.30
N ASN A 162 -9.49 -6.19 9.22
CA ASN A 162 -9.75 -6.65 10.59
C ASN A 162 -11.08 -7.40 10.74
N TYR A 163 -11.73 -7.69 9.63
CA TYR A 163 -12.93 -8.50 9.61
C TYR A 163 -12.56 -9.98 9.76
N VAL A 164 -12.59 -10.46 11.00
CA VAL A 164 -12.55 -11.89 11.30
C VAL A 164 -13.97 -12.32 11.63
N ALA A 165 -14.54 -13.16 10.80
CA ALA A 165 -15.90 -13.63 11.01
C ALA A 165 -16.02 -14.39 12.33
N PRO A 166 -17.03 -14.06 13.15
CA PRO A 166 -17.45 -14.92 14.25
C PRO A 166 -17.81 -16.31 13.74
N GLU A 167 -17.92 -17.27 14.66
CA GLU A 167 -18.43 -18.61 14.34
C GLU A 167 -19.72 -18.52 13.51
N GLY A 168 -19.69 -19.09 12.30
CA GLY A 168 -20.79 -19.02 11.33
C GLY A 168 -20.78 -17.82 10.41
N GLY A 169 -19.72 -17.01 10.41
CA GLY A 169 -19.56 -15.86 9.50
C GLY A 169 -19.06 -16.22 8.11
N GLU A 170 -18.60 -15.18 7.39
CA GLU A 170 -18.20 -15.27 5.98
C GLU A 170 -16.79 -15.85 5.78
N ALA A 171 -16.10 -16.25 6.85
CA ALA A 171 -14.79 -16.86 6.80
C ALA A 171 -14.78 -18.19 7.55
N ARG A 172 -14.07 -19.17 7.00
CA ARG A 172 -13.95 -20.51 7.58
C ARG A 172 -12.52 -21.03 7.46
N GLN A 173 -12.11 -21.87 8.41
CA GLN A 173 -10.90 -22.67 8.27
C GLN A 173 -11.18 -23.90 7.41
N VAL A 174 -10.21 -24.31 6.62
CA VAL A 174 -10.30 -25.48 5.76
C VAL A 174 -9.17 -26.45 6.09
N ALA A 175 -9.55 -27.73 6.20
CA ALA A 175 -8.58 -28.80 6.42
C ALA A 175 -7.76 -29.10 5.15
N GLU A 176 -8.36 -28.92 3.99
CA GLU A 176 -7.74 -29.02 2.67
C GLU A 176 -7.60 -27.62 2.08
N LYS A 177 -6.50 -27.37 1.38
CA LYS A 177 -6.12 -26.05 0.81
C LYS A 177 -7.01 -25.60 -0.36
N SER A 178 -8.31 -25.88 -0.31
CA SER A 178 -9.24 -25.52 -1.37
C SER A 178 -10.41 -24.68 -0.86
N CYS A 179 -10.54 -23.48 -1.43
CA CYS A 179 -11.71 -22.65 -1.22
C CYS A 179 -12.82 -23.03 -2.20
N GLU A 180 -14.07 -22.81 -1.81
CA GLU A 180 -15.23 -22.98 -2.71
C GLU A 180 -15.25 -21.86 -3.76
N PRO A 181 -15.96 -22.06 -4.89
CA PRO A 181 -16.13 -21.01 -5.87
C PRO A 181 -16.65 -19.70 -5.26
N GLY A 182 -15.96 -18.59 -5.54
CA GLY A 182 -16.26 -17.28 -4.98
C GLY A 182 -15.67 -16.99 -3.61
N GLU A 183 -14.92 -17.94 -3.03
CA GLU A 183 -14.11 -17.70 -1.84
C GLU A 183 -12.66 -17.39 -2.20
N VAL A 184 -12.00 -16.66 -1.32
CA VAL A 184 -10.59 -16.25 -1.46
C VAL A 184 -9.76 -16.90 -0.35
N PRO A 185 -8.56 -17.43 -0.66
CA PRO A 185 -7.66 -17.99 0.35
C PRO A 185 -7.18 -16.90 1.32
N VAL A 186 -7.27 -17.18 2.62
CA VAL A 186 -6.86 -16.25 3.67
C VAL A 186 -5.98 -16.89 4.73
N TRP A 187 -5.10 -16.10 5.26
CA TRP A 187 -4.37 -16.38 6.48
C TRP A 187 -5.04 -15.64 7.64
N PHE A 188 -5.55 -16.39 8.60
CA PHE A 188 -6.07 -15.85 9.85
C PHE A 188 -4.94 -15.44 10.78
N ARG A 189 -5.06 -14.24 11.34
CA ARG A 189 -4.14 -13.66 12.33
C ARG A 189 -4.95 -13.27 13.56
N PRO A 190 -5.37 -14.26 14.37
CA PRO A 190 -6.27 -14.02 15.51
C PRO A 190 -5.66 -13.11 16.58
N GLU A 191 -4.35 -13.12 16.74
CA GLU A 191 -3.61 -12.26 17.67
C GLU A 191 -3.74 -10.76 17.34
N THR A 192 -4.03 -10.42 16.10
CA THR A 192 -4.22 -9.04 15.63
C THR A 192 -5.63 -8.77 15.15
N ASN A 193 -6.55 -9.74 15.29
CA ASN A 193 -7.91 -9.69 14.74
C ASN A 193 -7.93 -9.32 13.24
N GLN A 194 -7.05 -9.93 12.48
CA GLN A 194 -6.88 -9.64 11.06
C GLN A 194 -7.00 -10.90 10.21
N MET A 195 -7.43 -10.67 8.98
CA MET A 195 -7.48 -11.66 7.93
C MET A 195 -6.72 -11.13 6.72
N ARG A 196 -5.75 -11.89 6.23
CA ARG A 196 -4.93 -11.56 5.08
C ARG A 196 -5.31 -12.43 3.90
N ALA A 197 -5.89 -11.85 2.86
CA ALA A 197 -6.24 -12.53 1.63
C ALA A 197 -5.08 -12.50 0.62
N LEU A 198 -4.84 -13.63 -0.04
CA LEU A 198 -3.98 -13.72 -1.22
C LEU A 198 -4.82 -13.34 -2.44
N VAL A 199 -4.45 -12.27 -3.14
CA VAL A 199 -5.30 -11.71 -4.19
C VAL A 199 -4.69 -11.73 -5.59
N ALA A 200 -3.37 -11.77 -5.71
CA ALA A 200 -2.68 -11.94 -6.98
C ALA A 200 -1.31 -12.58 -6.77
N THR A 201 -0.85 -13.35 -7.74
CA THR A 201 0.44 -14.04 -7.73
C THR A 201 1.12 -13.94 -9.09
N ASP A 202 2.43 -14.15 -9.13
CA ASP A 202 3.13 -14.32 -10.39
C ASP A 202 2.96 -15.75 -10.96
N SER A 203 3.41 -15.95 -12.18
CA SER A 203 3.24 -17.23 -12.89
C SER A 203 4.09 -18.38 -12.33
N ALA A 204 5.01 -18.12 -11.41
CA ALA A 204 5.82 -19.15 -10.75
C ALA A 204 5.18 -19.65 -9.44
N TRP A 205 4.12 -19.00 -8.98
CA TRP A 205 3.38 -19.38 -7.77
C TRP A 205 2.74 -20.75 -7.92
N THR A 206 2.85 -21.58 -6.89
CA THR A 206 2.31 -22.95 -6.87
C THR A 206 1.42 -23.17 -5.64
N ASP A 207 0.69 -24.27 -5.61
CA ASP A 207 -0.14 -24.63 -4.45
C ASP A 207 0.69 -24.82 -3.16
N GLU A 208 1.96 -25.18 -3.27
CA GLU A 208 2.87 -25.32 -2.12
C GLU A 208 3.14 -23.96 -1.46
N ASP A 209 3.08 -22.87 -2.20
CA ASP A 209 3.26 -21.50 -1.68
C ASP A 209 2.06 -21.02 -0.84
N ASN A 210 0.94 -21.74 -0.90
CA ASN A 210 -0.29 -21.43 -0.15
C ASN A 210 -0.28 -21.96 1.30
N ASP A 211 0.84 -22.41 1.82
CA ASP A 211 0.95 -23.06 3.13
C ASP A 211 0.50 -22.19 4.33
N LEU A 212 0.50 -20.87 4.20
CA LEU A 212 -0.02 -19.93 5.21
C LEU A 212 -1.53 -19.67 5.08
N TYR A 213 -2.14 -19.98 3.94
CA TYR A 213 -3.52 -19.60 3.62
C TYR A 213 -4.47 -20.79 3.90
N HIS A 214 -4.75 -21.03 5.19
CA HIS A 214 -5.57 -22.15 5.67
C HIS A 214 -7.05 -21.80 5.86
N GLY A 215 -7.46 -20.61 5.49
CA GLY A 215 -8.83 -20.16 5.57
C GLY A 215 -9.37 -19.75 4.22
N CYS A 216 -10.68 -19.60 4.15
CA CYS A 216 -11.39 -19.08 3.00
C CYS A 216 -12.40 -18.03 3.45
N THR A 217 -12.64 -17.02 2.62
CA THR A 217 -13.62 -15.96 2.91
C THR A 217 -14.39 -15.55 1.67
N LYS A 218 -15.64 -15.11 1.89
CA LYS A 218 -16.48 -14.39 0.91
C LYS A 218 -16.54 -12.89 1.18
N ALA A 219 -15.89 -12.43 2.26
CA ALA A 219 -15.88 -11.01 2.60
C ALA A 219 -15.07 -10.15 1.61
N ILE A 220 -14.19 -10.78 0.85
CA ILE A 220 -13.38 -10.17 -0.21
C ILE A 220 -13.66 -10.95 -1.49
N HIS A 221 -13.99 -10.25 -2.56
CA HIS A 221 -14.18 -10.81 -3.88
C HIS A 221 -12.99 -10.47 -4.76
N VAL A 222 -12.41 -11.49 -5.40
CA VAL A 222 -11.29 -11.35 -6.33
C VAL A 222 -11.78 -11.73 -7.73
N ILE A 223 -11.67 -10.79 -8.65
CA ILE A 223 -12.01 -10.97 -10.07
C ILE A 223 -10.70 -11.04 -10.83
N ASP A 224 -10.31 -12.24 -11.22
CA ASP A 224 -9.14 -12.49 -12.07
C ASP A 224 -9.36 -11.84 -13.45
N ARG A 225 -8.38 -11.06 -13.91
CA ARG A 225 -8.40 -10.40 -15.23
C ARG A 225 -7.56 -11.14 -16.28
N GLY A 226 -7.16 -12.38 -16.00
CA GLY A 226 -6.47 -13.27 -16.94
C GLY A 226 -4.98 -12.99 -17.12
N ASN A 227 -4.37 -12.18 -16.24
CA ASN A 227 -2.93 -11.93 -16.25
C ASN A 227 -2.36 -12.11 -14.85
N ASN A 228 -1.22 -12.78 -14.76
CA ASN A 228 -0.46 -12.87 -13.52
C ASN A 228 0.38 -11.62 -13.26
N LEU A 229 0.83 -11.43 -12.03
CA LEU A 229 1.91 -10.51 -11.75
C LEU A 229 3.16 -10.93 -12.53
N PRO A 230 3.98 -9.98 -13.01
CA PRO A 230 5.24 -10.31 -13.67
C PRO A 230 6.23 -10.98 -12.72
N LEU A 231 7.11 -11.83 -13.26
CA LEU A 231 8.21 -12.41 -12.48
C LEU A 231 9.17 -11.30 -12.01
N PRO A 232 9.70 -11.38 -10.78
CA PRO A 232 10.71 -10.42 -10.28
C PRO A 232 11.94 -10.29 -11.19
N SER A 233 12.29 -11.35 -11.91
CA SER A 233 13.41 -11.39 -12.86
C SER A 233 13.10 -10.79 -14.24
N SER A 234 11.88 -10.35 -14.51
CA SER A 234 11.46 -9.84 -15.83
C SER A 234 12.00 -8.43 -16.16
N GLY A 235 12.81 -7.83 -15.30
CA GLY A 235 13.32 -6.48 -15.44
C GLY A 235 12.45 -5.44 -14.74
N TRP A 236 12.20 -4.31 -15.40
CA TRP A 236 11.29 -3.30 -14.86
C TRP A 236 9.83 -3.76 -14.95
N ILE A 237 9.10 -3.56 -13.85
CA ILE A 237 7.66 -3.81 -13.75
C ILE A 237 6.99 -2.48 -13.46
N ASP A 238 6.16 -1.98 -14.38
CA ASP A 238 5.38 -0.75 -14.19
C ASP A 238 4.01 -1.11 -13.60
N PHE A 239 3.78 -0.71 -12.37
CA PHE A 239 2.51 -0.89 -11.68
C PHE A 239 1.63 0.33 -11.80
N ALA A 240 0.33 0.11 -12.02
CA ALA A 240 -0.71 1.09 -11.78
C ALA A 240 -1.79 0.45 -10.89
N ILE A 241 -2.03 1.06 -9.74
CA ILE A 241 -2.87 0.47 -8.70
C ILE A 241 -3.87 1.51 -8.22
N PHE A 242 -5.16 1.20 -8.36
CA PHE A 242 -6.23 1.95 -7.72
C PHE A 242 -6.49 1.42 -6.33
N THR A 243 -6.65 2.28 -5.35
CA THR A 243 -7.02 1.90 -3.99
C THR A 243 -8.15 2.76 -3.46
N LYS A 244 -9.19 2.11 -2.96
CA LYS A 244 -10.28 2.69 -2.19
C LYS A 244 -10.57 1.74 -1.04
N PRO A 245 -9.95 1.90 0.14
CA PRO A 245 -10.28 1.06 1.28
C PRO A 245 -11.72 1.28 1.72
N GLY A 246 -12.36 0.22 2.21
CA GLY A 246 -13.75 0.22 2.68
C GLY A 246 -13.99 -1.00 3.55
N PRO A 247 -13.65 -0.94 4.86
CA PRO A 247 -13.80 -2.07 5.77
C PRO A 247 -15.27 -2.46 6.02
N ASP A 248 -16.21 -1.62 5.62
CA ASP A 248 -17.66 -1.86 5.64
C ASP A 248 -18.19 -2.65 4.43
N GLY A 249 -17.30 -3.10 3.53
CA GLY A 249 -17.68 -3.81 2.32
C GLY A 249 -17.71 -2.95 1.06
N THR A 250 -17.35 -1.66 1.16
CA THR A 250 -17.32 -0.72 0.04
C THR A 250 -15.93 -0.56 -0.60
N GLY A 251 -14.96 -1.38 -0.17
CA GLY A 251 -13.60 -1.34 -0.67
C GLY A 251 -13.49 -1.77 -2.13
N HIS A 252 -12.55 -1.15 -2.86
CA HIS A 252 -12.27 -1.45 -4.25
C HIS A 252 -10.78 -1.24 -4.56
N ILE A 253 -10.14 -2.22 -5.18
CA ILE A 253 -8.75 -2.16 -5.63
C ILE A 253 -8.67 -2.70 -7.06
N GLU A 254 -7.90 -2.01 -7.91
CA GLU A 254 -7.50 -2.49 -9.23
C GLU A 254 -5.98 -2.61 -9.28
N ILE A 255 -5.46 -3.73 -9.74
CA ILE A 255 -4.01 -3.93 -9.95
C ILE A 255 -3.74 -4.16 -11.43
N PHE A 256 -2.92 -3.30 -12.00
CA PHE A 256 -2.35 -3.42 -13.33
C PHE A 256 -0.84 -3.57 -13.21
N ALA A 257 -0.26 -4.39 -14.05
CA ALA A 257 1.18 -4.53 -14.22
C ALA A 257 1.54 -4.50 -15.70
N ASN A 258 2.49 -3.64 -16.10
CA ASN A 258 2.88 -3.43 -17.48
C ASN A 258 1.66 -3.15 -18.41
N ASN A 259 0.77 -2.27 -17.96
CA ASN A 259 -0.49 -1.89 -18.63
C ASN A 259 -1.49 -3.06 -18.85
N LYS A 260 -1.32 -4.19 -18.18
CA LYS A 260 -2.26 -5.32 -18.25
C LYS A 260 -3.03 -5.41 -16.95
N PRO A 261 -4.37 -5.53 -16.98
CA PRO A 261 -5.15 -5.74 -15.78
C PRO A 261 -4.84 -7.13 -15.20
N VAL A 262 -4.50 -7.18 -13.92
CA VAL A 262 -4.18 -8.42 -13.20
C VAL A 262 -5.41 -8.88 -12.42
N VAL A 263 -5.94 -7.99 -11.57
CA VAL A 263 -7.02 -8.35 -10.64
C VAL A 263 -7.85 -7.13 -10.27
N THR A 264 -9.15 -7.32 -10.08
CA THR A 264 -10.06 -6.41 -9.37
C THR A 264 -10.46 -7.04 -8.04
N ILE A 265 -10.44 -6.26 -6.97
CA ILE A 265 -10.72 -6.73 -5.61
C ILE A 265 -11.78 -5.83 -5.01
N GLU A 266 -12.85 -6.44 -4.48
CA GLU A 266 -13.98 -5.73 -3.88
C GLU A 266 -14.33 -6.31 -2.52
N GLY A 267 -15.00 -5.53 -1.68
CA GLY A 267 -15.52 -6.00 -0.39
C GLY A 267 -14.87 -5.34 0.82
N HIS A 268 -14.74 -6.10 1.90
CA HIS A 268 -14.18 -5.60 3.16
C HIS A 268 -12.67 -5.45 3.04
N ILE A 269 -12.19 -4.22 2.81
CA ILE A 269 -10.78 -3.91 2.57
C ILE A 269 -10.31 -2.89 3.60
N GLY A 270 -9.33 -3.27 4.40
CA GLY A 270 -8.70 -2.37 5.38
C GLY A 270 -9.29 -2.49 6.78
N HIS A 271 -9.02 -1.49 7.61
CA HIS A 271 -9.24 -1.54 9.05
C HIS A 271 -10.21 -0.45 9.51
N ALA A 272 -11.20 -0.85 10.31
CA ALA A 272 -12.23 0.04 10.90
C ALA A 272 -11.96 0.39 12.37
N ASP A 273 -10.85 -0.09 12.95
CA ASP A 273 -10.56 0.01 14.38
C ASP A 273 -10.47 1.44 14.88
N HIS A 274 -10.79 1.61 16.16
CA HIS A 274 -10.57 2.86 16.89
C HIS A 274 -9.07 3.16 17.04
N GLY A 275 -8.71 4.44 17.08
CA GLY A 275 -7.31 4.88 17.19
C GLY A 275 -6.57 4.86 15.86
N LEU A 276 -7.28 4.67 14.76
CA LEU A 276 -6.73 4.85 13.41
C LEU A 276 -7.12 6.22 12.88
N GLY A 277 -6.15 6.88 12.24
CA GLY A 277 -6.32 8.21 11.67
C GLY A 277 -7.27 8.24 10.48
N THR A 278 -7.52 9.45 10.01
CA THR A 278 -8.51 9.73 8.95
C THR A 278 -7.95 9.58 7.54
N ASN A 279 -6.64 9.31 7.37
CA ASN A 279 -6.03 9.21 6.07
C ASN A 279 -5.41 7.83 5.82
N GLN A 280 -5.28 7.51 4.54
CA GLN A 280 -4.44 6.45 4.02
C GLN A 280 -3.15 7.03 3.44
N TYR A 281 -2.11 6.21 3.35
CA TYR A 281 -0.85 6.60 2.76
C TYR A 281 -0.14 5.43 2.11
N PHE A 282 0.65 5.76 1.10
CA PHE A 282 1.49 4.84 0.37
C PHE A 282 2.93 4.96 0.85
N LYS A 283 3.64 3.84 0.89
CA LYS A 283 5.08 3.77 1.03
C LYS A 283 5.64 2.58 0.27
N PHE A 284 6.84 2.75 -0.24
CA PHE A 284 7.51 1.76 -1.05
C PHE A 284 9.00 1.70 -0.73
N GLY A 285 9.62 0.59 -1.07
CA GLY A 285 11.02 0.30 -0.76
C GLY A 285 11.19 -1.01 -0.01
N PRO A 286 12.42 -1.53 0.06
CA PRO A 286 12.70 -2.77 0.74
C PRO A 286 12.39 -2.68 2.24
N TYR A 287 11.52 -3.59 2.71
CA TYR A 287 11.23 -3.82 4.11
C TYR A 287 11.19 -5.32 4.37
N ARG A 288 12.07 -5.80 5.24
CA ARG A 288 12.16 -7.21 5.62
C ARG A 288 12.30 -7.40 7.13
N ALA A 289 12.07 -8.61 7.64
CA ALA A 289 12.55 -9.03 8.94
C ALA A 289 14.09 -9.12 8.93
N GLY A 290 14.73 -9.23 10.08
CA GLY A 290 16.19 -9.34 10.16
C GLY A 290 16.72 -10.48 9.31
N HIS A 291 17.69 -10.18 8.44
CA HIS A 291 18.28 -11.15 7.52
C HIS A 291 19.73 -10.82 7.21
N SER A 292 20.52 -11.83 6.85
CA SER A 292 21.89 -11.64 6.38
C SER A 292 21.93 -11.14 4.94
N GLY A 293 22.99 -10.41 4.58
CA GLY A 293 23.18 -9.89 3.22
C GLY A 293 22.38 -8.62 2.92
N ASP A 294 22.60 -8.14 1.71
CA ASP A 294 21.97 -6.93 1.21
C ASP A 294 20.76 -7.30 0.31
N TRP A 295 19.76 -6.42 0.30
CA TRP A 295 18.65 -6.51 -0.63
C TRP A 295 18.39 -5.15 -1.27
N THR A 296 18.28 -5.11 -2.60
CA THR A 296 18.17 -3.87 -3.37
C THR A 296 16.96 -3.88 -4.28
N LEU A 297 16.27 -2.74 -4.33
CA LEU A 297 15.20 -2.44 -5.29
C LEU A 297 15.51 -1.10 -5.97
N TYR A 298 15.14 -0.99 -7.24
CA TYR A 298 15.17 0.27 -7.99
C TYR A 298 13.74 0.71 -8.26
N TYR A 299 13.48 2.02 -8.13
CA TYR A 299 12.17 2.62 -8.41
C TYR A 299 12.32 3.77 -9.38
N ASP A 300 11.32 3.91 -10.25
CA ASP A 300 11.24 4.97 -11.24
C ASP A 300 9.79 5.38 -11.47
N ASN A 301 9.57 6.55 -12.07
CA ASN A 301 8.26 7.02 -12.55
C ASN A 301 7.14 6.95 -11.51
N PHE A 302 7.37 7.44 -10.28
CA PHE A 302 6.29 7.57 -9.31
C PHE A 302 5.24 8.57 -9.78
N ARG A 303 3.96 8.17 -9.68
CA ARG A 303 2.79 8.98 -10.03
C ARG A 303 1.67 8.70 -9.02
N ARG A 304 0.90 9.71 -8.68
CA ARG A 304 -0.34 9.56 -7.90
C ARG A 304 -1.37 10.57 -8.35
N SER A 305 -2.61 10.14 -8.57
CA SER A 305 -3.74 11.02 -8.93
C SER A 305 -5.07 10.35 -8.63
N PRO A 306 -6.14 11.09 -8.34
CA PRO A 306 -7.49 10.55 -8.37
C PRO A 306 -7.92 10.14 -9.80
N ASN A 307 -7.28 10.66 -10.84
CA ASN A 307 -7.60 10.35 -12.23
C ASN A 307 -6.65 9.28 -12.78
N CYS A 308 -7.22 8.22 -13.31
CA CYS A 308 -6.47 7.15 -13.94
C CYS A 308 -5.53 7.63 -15.07
N ALA A 309 -5.98 8.56 -15.89
CA ALA A 309 -5.23 9.05 -17.06
C ALA A 309 -3.92 9.77 -16.70
N ASP A 310 -3.76 10.23 -15.45
CA ASP A 310 -2.51 10.82 -14.96
C ASP A 310 -1.48 9.73 -14.55
N VAL A 311 -1.93 8.49 -14.43
CA VAL A 311 -1.11 7.38 -13.93
C VAL A 311 -0.87 6.31 -15.00
N MET A 312 -1.86 6.02 -15.83
CA MET A 312 -1.80 5.05 -16.92
C MET A 312 -1.84 5.73 -18.28
N SER A 313 -1.35 5.05 -19.30
CA SER A 313 -1.50 5.52 -20.67
C SER A 313 -2.97 5.66 -21.06
N GLU A 314 -3.27 6.68 -21.87
CA GLU A 314 -4.61 6.90 -22.38
C GLU A 314 -5.16 5.64 -23.09
N GLY A 315 -6.39 5.25 -22.77
CA GLY A 315 -7.02 4.02 -23.29
C GLY A 315 -6.73 2.74 -22.50
N SER A 316 -5.84 2.79 -21.50
CA SER A 316 -5.56 1.65 -20.60
C SER A 316 -6.38 1.70 -19.30
N CYS A 317 -7.00 2.81 -19.00
CA CYS A 317 -7.85 2.96 -17.81
C CYS A 317 -9.10 2.07 -17.90
N PRO A 318 -9.55 1.48 -16.77
CA PRO A 318 -10.85 0.82 -16.72
C PRO A 318 -11.96 1.78 -17.19
N LEU A 319 -12.96 1.23 -17.87
CA LEU A 319 -14.16 1.99 -18.17
C LEU A 319 -14.89 2.31 -16.84
N PRO A 320 -15.46 3.53 -16.70
CA PRO A 320 -16.19 3.95 -15.51
C PRO A 320 -17.42 3.11 -15.23
#